data_e42c0f08f418c48d88fcb79107aa9e0e
#
_entry.id   e42c0f08f418c48d88fcb79107aa9e0e
#
_cell.length_a   1.000
_cell.length_b   1.000
_cell.length_c   1.000
_cell.angle_alpha   90.00
_cell.angle_beta   90.00
_cell.angle_gamma   90.00
#
_symmetry.space_group_name_H-M   'P 1'
#
loop_
_entity.id
_entity.type
_entity.pdbx_description
1 polymer ?
#
loop_
_entity_poly.entity_id
_entity_poly.type
_entity_poly.pdbx_seq_one_letter_code
_entity_poly.pdbx_strand_id
1 'polypeptide(L)'
;MKKTAAALVLALLALLAAAPALGDSEGVVVQRSCNIVQSGQYYLAYCFAQVHNNSSSVICLENGTFDLQDGETILSTSEISQIWPYFISPDEDGYLFDIVSFEPDENGNPVLPNITGISYDINYMAVDAAYASKDLEAVSSIETDASGGVYVACRVTNGTDVDAYDPTIAFGLYTGDNQMVYADGTTLKDVGIPAGGTVLVRFDIDSAFISQWKSYNAMPTQAMVSAAFRNDED
;
A
#
# COMPACT_ATOMS: atom_id res chain seq x y z
N MET A 1 1.37 40.33 18.99
CA MET A 1 1.11 39.85 17.60
C MET A 1 1.94 38.58 17.41
N LYS A 2 1.35 37.41 17.57
CA LYS A 2 2.03 36.12 17.38
C LYS A 2 1.92 35.79 15.92
N LYS A 3 3.04 35.75 15.22
CA LYS A 3 3.12 35.25 13.84
C LYS A 3 3.09 33.73 13.92
N THR A 4 1.95 33.14 13.61
CA THR A 4 1.85 31.72 13.29
C THR A 4 2.52 31.51 11.94
N ALA A 5 3.71 30.92 11.96
CA ALA A 5 4.35 30.40 10.77
C ALA A 5 3.54 29.16 10.32
N ALA A 6 2.80 29.29 9.23
CA ALA A 6 2.23 28.15 8.55
C ALA A 6 3.40 27.38 7.92
N ALA A 7 3.71 26.22 8.44
CA ALA A 7 4.66 25.29 7.81
C ALA A 7 4.03 24.83 6.50
N LEU A 8 4.61 25.25 5.39
CA LEU A 8 4.28 24.81 4.04
C LEU A 8 4.88 23.40 3.90
N VAL A 9 4.06 22.37 4.11
CA VAL A 9 4.47 20.99 3.87
C VAL A 9 4.42 20.73 2.38
N LEU A 10 5.58 20.70 1.74
CA LEU A 10 5.73 20.33 0.32
C LEU A 10 5.82 18.79 0.29
N ALA A 11 4.72 18.07 0.04
CA ALA A 11 4.81 16.69 -0.39
C ALA A 11 4.90 16.65 -1.91
N LEU A 12 5.97 16.10 -2.40
CA LEU A 12 6.16 15.81 -3.80
C LEU A 12 5.48 14.47 -4.08
N LEU A 13 4.39 14.46 -4.83
CA LEU A 13 3.95 13.28 -5.56
C LEU A 13 5.00 13.04 -6.64
N ALA A 14 6.03 12.26 -6.33
CA ALA A 14 7.03 11.88 -7.31
C ALA A 14 6.40 10.87 -8.28
N LEU A 15 5.87 11.39 -9.37
CA LEU A 15 5.59 10.61 -10.58
C LEU A 15 6.92 10.22 -11.20
N LEU A 16 7.45 9.10 -10.79
CA LEU A 16 8.49 8.45 -11.57
C LEU A 16 7.82 7.38 -12.42
N ALA A 17 7.66 7.68 -13.70
CA ALA A 17 7.38 6.65 -14.69
C ALA A 17 8.42 5.53 -14.48
N ALA A 18 7.96 4.33 -14.13
CA ALA A 18 8.82 3.19 -14.01
C ALA A 18 9.47 2.94 -15.37
N ALA A 19 10.78 3.18 -15.47
CA ALA A 19 11.53 2.53 -16.53
C ALA A 19 11.47 1.02 -16.24
N PRO A 20 11.07 0.17 -17.22
CA PRO A 20 11.09 -1.25 -16.99
C PRO A 20 12.52 -1.66 -16.65
N ALA A 21 12.72 -2.25 -15.48
CA ALA A 21 13.95 -2.93 -15.17
C ALA A 21 14.07 -4.09 -16.16
N LEU A 22 15.06 -4.05 -17.03
CA LEU A 22 15.40 -5.14 -17.96
C LEU A 22 16.12 -6.22 -17.15
N GLY A 23 15.36 -7.10 -16.55
CA GLY A 23 15.77 -8.35 -15.93
C GLY A 23 14.55 -9.24 -15.84
N ASP A 24 14.73 -10.55 -15.85
CA ASP A 24 13.67 -11.55 -15.66
C ASP A 24 13.10 -11.46 -14.21
N SER A 25 12.67 -10.28 -13.78
CA SER A 25 12.03 -10.08 -12.48
C SER A 25 10.60 -10.63 -12.54
N GLU A 26 10.31 -11.57 -11.70
CA GLU A 26 9.01 -12.24 -11.62
C GLU A 26 7.91 -11.27 -11.18
N GLY A 27 8.24 -10.25 -10.39
CA GLY A 27 7.35 -9.17 -9.99
C GLY A 27 7.91 -7.79 -10.41
N VAL A 28 7.03 -6.88 -10.81
CA VAL A 28 7.37 -5.53 -11.25
C VAL A 28 6.61 -4.49 -10.42
N VAL A 29 7.33 -3.51 -9.88
CA VAL A 29 6.69 -2.33 -9.27
C VAL A 29 6.08 -1.46 -10.36
N VAL A 30 4.76 -1.41 -10.45
CA VAL A 30 4.03 -0.68 -11.48
C VAL A 30 3.62 0.72 -11.04
N GLN A 31 3.39 0.91 -9.74
CA GLN A 31 3.11 2.23 -9.15
C GLN A 31 3.76 2.34 -7.78
N ARG A 32 4.07 3.57 -7.38
CA ARG A 32 4.65 3.90 -6.08
C ARG A 32 4.23 5.28 -5.63
N SER A 33 4.11 5.47 -4.32
CA SER A 33 3.82 6.76 -3.71
C SER A 33 4.46 6.85 -2.32
N CYS A 34 4.65 8.08 -1.86
CA CYS A 34 5.12 8.36 -0.53
C CYS A 34 4.33 9.55 0.05
N ASN A 35 3.76 9.35 1.24
CA ASN A 35 3.12 10.41 2.01
C ASN A 35 3.98 10.74 3.22
N ILE A 36 4.23 12.01 3.49
CA ILE A 36 5.05 12.45 4.60
C ILE A 36 4.16 13.11 5.64
N VAL A 37 4.11 12.56 6.84
CA VAL A 37 3.27 13.04 7.94
C VAL A 37 4.15 13.40 9.13
N GLN A 38 3.90 14.56 9.74
CA GLN A 38 4.56 14.93 10.98
C GLN A 38 3.85 14.26 12.18
N SER A 39 4.63 13.54 12.99
CA SER A 39 4.18 12.92 14.23
C SER A 39 5.08 13.39 15.38
N GLY A 40 4.62 14.38 16.15
CA GLY A 40 5.43 14.99 17.20
C GLY A 40 6.66 15.67 16.63
N GLN A 41 7.83 15.22 17.06
CA GLN A 41 9.13 15.74 16.59
C GLN A 41 9.71 14.98 15.39
N TYR A 42 9.02 13.93 14.90
CA TYR A 42 9.45 13.10 13.78
C TYR A 42 8.66 13.42 12.52
N TYR A 43 9.25 13.16 11.37
CA TYR A 43 8.51 12.96 10.13
C TYR A 43 8.48 11.48 9.80
N LEU A 44 7.30 10.98 9.44
CA LEU A 44 7.09 9.61 9.00
C LEU A 44 6.81 9.64 7.50
N ALA A 45 7.62 8.92 6.73
CA ALA A 45 7.37 8.68 5.32
C ALA A 45 6.63 7.33 5.18
N TYR A 46 5.40 7.36 4.75
CA TYR A 46 4.57 6.21 4.45
C TYR A 46 4.75 5.88 2.98
N CYS A 47 5.40 4.75 2.71
CA CYS A 47 5.79 4.31 1.38
C CYS A 47 4.87 3.20 0.91
N PHE A 48 4.32 3.36 -0.29
CA PHE A 48 3.40 2.40 -0.89
C PHE A 48 3.89 2.02 -2.28
N ALA A 49 3.74 0.76 -2.66
CA ALA A 49 3.93 0.33 -4.02
C ALA A 49 2.87 -0.70 -4.43
N GLN A 50 2.50 -0.68 -5.70
CA GLN A 50 1.77 -1.74 -6.37
C GLN A 50 2.75 -2.59 -7.14
N VAL A 51 2.69 -3.89 -6.93
CA VAL A 51 3.51 -4.90 -7.60
C VAL A 51 2.61 -5.73 -8.48
N HIS A 52 3.00 -5.95 -9.72
CA HIS A 52 2.31 -6.83 -10.66
C HIS A 52 3.15 -8.09 -10.89
N ASN A 53 2.54 -9.27 -10.78
CA ASN A 53 3.19 -10.52 -11.15
C ASN A 53 3.05 -10.76 -12.64
N ASN A 54 4.13 -10.50 -13.38
CA ASN A 54 4.20 -10.70 -14.84
C ASN A 54 4.74 -12.08 -15.25
N SER A 55 4.96 -12.96 -14.28
CA SER A 55 5.42 -14.33 -14.53
C SER A 55 4.24 -15.30 -14.74
N SER A 56 4.55 -16.52 -15.14
CA SER A 56 3.57 -17.61 -15.23
C SER A 56 3.46 -18.46 -13.95
N SER A 57 4.16 -18.07 -12.88
CA SER A 57 4.21 -18.79 -11.60
C SER A 57 3.60 -17.94 -10.49
N VAL A 58 3.14 -18.56 -9.42
CA VAL A 58 2.85 -17.84 -8.18
C VAL A 58 4.16 -17.35 -7.61
N ILE A 59 4.19 -16.08 -7.17
CA ILE A 59 5.38 -15.49 -6.54
C ILE A 59 5.11 -15.10 -5.10
N CYS A 60 6.16 -15.12 -4.28
CA CYS A 60 6.17 -14.47 -2.98
C CYS A 60 7.43 -13.61 -2.82
N LEU A 61 7.36 -12.60 -1.96
CA LEU A 61 8.50 -11.76 -1.65
C LEU A 61 9.55 -12.59 -0.89
N GLU A 62 10.76 -12.71 -1.45
CA GLU A 62 11.89 -13.35 -0.78
C GLU A 62 12.62 -12.34 0.12
N ASN A 63 13.02 -11.22 -0.47
CA ASN A 63 13.64 -10.09 0.21
C ASN A 63 13.57 -8.86 -0.69
N GLY A 64 13.88 -7.71 -0.13
CA GLY A 64 13.96 -6.48 -0.90
C GLY A 64 14.24 -5.28 -0.02
N THR A 65 14.66 -4.22 -0.68
CA THR A 65 14.87 -2.90 -0.08
C THR A 65 14.19 -1.83 -0.90
N PHE A 66 13.97 -0.69 -0.28
CA PHE A 66 13.63 0.53 -1.00
C PHE A 66 14.47 1.70 -0.48
N ASP A 67 14.77 2.63 -1.39
CA ASP A 67 15.50 3.85 -1.10
C ASP A 67 14.59 5.06 -1.23
N LEU A 68 14.64 5.94 -0.23
CA LEU A 68 14.09 7.29 -0.32
C LEU A 68 15.21 8.24 -0.74
N GLN A 69 14.96 9.07 -1.73
CA GLN A 69 16.01 9.84 -2.42
C GLN A 69 15.67 11.33 -2.48
N ASP A 70 16.73 12.17 -2.39
CA ASP A 70 16.72 13.58 -2.79
C ASP A 70 17.68 13.74 -3.99
N GLY A 71 17.13 13.80 -5.19
CA GLY A 71 17.89 13.70 -6.42
C GLY A 71 18.65 12.37 -6.49
N GLU A 72 19.99 12.44 -6.53
CA GLU A 72 20.87 11.26 -6.54
C GLU A 72 21.32 10.81 -5.12
N THR A 73 20.89 11.54 -4.09
CA THR A 73 21.29 11.25 -2.71
C THR A 73 20.29 10.33 -2.04
N ILE A 74 20.74 9.19 -1.54
CA ILE A 74 19.91 8.29 -0.72
C ILE A 74 19.78 8.91 0.67
N LEU A 75 18.53 9.22 1.06
CA LEU A 75 18.20 9.74 2.38
C LEU A 75 18.02 8.61 3.41
N SER A 76 17.46 7.50 2.96
CA SER A 76 17.22 6.32 3.78
C SER A 76 17.06 5.09 2.89
N THR A 77 17.60 3.95 3.36
CA THR A 77 17.32 2.62 2.82
C THR A 77 16.58 1.83 3.88
N SER A 78 15.53 1.13 3.51
CA SER A 78 14.74 0.27 4.41
C SER A 78 14.47 -1.07 3.76
N GLU A 79 14.30 -2.12 4.60
CA GLU A 79 13.87 -3.43 4.14
C GLU A 79 12.36 -3.41 3.89
N ILE A 80 11.91 -4.15 2.86
CA ILE A 80 10.49 -4.34 2.59
C ILE A 80 9.96 -5.38 3.55
N SER A 81 8.99 -5.01 4.37
CA SER A 81 8.49 -5.86 5.45
C SER A 81 7.07 -6.34 5.23
N GLN A 82 6.28 -5.66 4.40
CA GLN A 82 4.85 -5.94 4.26
C GLN A 82 4.41 -5.95 2.80
N ILE A 83 3.73 -7.04 2.41
CA ILE A 83 3.07 -7.20 1.12
C ILE A 83 1.72 -7.89 1.31
N TRP A 84 0.71 -7.45 0.57
CA TRP A 84 -0.61 -8.06 0.53
C TRP A 84 -1.10 -8.23 -0.91
N PRO A 85 -1.56 -9.43 -1.30
CA PRO A 85 -1.39 -10.68 -0.57
C PRO A 85 0.08 -11.12 -0.55
N TYR A 86 0.44 -12.02 0.37
CA TYR A 86 1.81 -12.56 0.47
C TYR A 86 2.20 -13.40 -0.75
N PHE A 87 1.24 -14.14 -1.31
CA PHE A 87 1.38 -14.88 -2.56
C PHE A 87 0.58 -14.16 -3.64
N ILE A 88 1.23 -13.84 -4.74
CA ILE A 88 0.62 -13.14 -5.88
C ILE A 88 0.55 -14.13 -7.03
N SER A 89 -0.66 -14.45 -7.49
CA SER A 89 -0.87 -15.32 -8.63
C SER A 89 -0.44 -14.65 -9.94
N PRO A 90 -0.22 -15.41 -11.03
CA PRO A 90 0.08 -14.82 -12.33
C PRO A 90 -0.97 -13.79 -12.77
N ASP A 91 -0.49 -12.68 -13.32
CA ASP A 91 -1.32 -11.57 -13.84
C ASP A 91 -2.12 -10.82 -12.75
N GLU A 92 -1.73 -10.98 -11.46
CA GLU A 92 -2.35 -10.31 -10.33
C GLU A 92 -1.44 -9.26 -9.70
N ASP A 93 -2.06 -8.42 -8.86
CA ASP A 93 -1.42 -7.33 -8.14
C ASP A 93 -1.30 -7.61 -6.63
N GLY A 94 -0.19 -7.16 -6.07
CA GLY A 94 0.00 -7.03 -4.63
C GLY A 94 0.36 -5.60 -4.26
N TYR A 95 0.23 -5.28 -2.97
CA TYR A 95 0.54 -3.97 -2.43
C TYR A 95 1.62 -4.07 -1.35
N LEU A 96 2.62 -3.21 -1.46
CA LEU A 96 3.65 -3.02 -0.44
C LEU A 96 3.31 -1.80 0.40
N PHE A 97 3.63 -1.89 1.68
CA PHE A 97 3.51 -0.80 2.64
C PHE A 97 4.65 -0.84 3.64
N ASP A 98 5.33 0.29 3.81
CA ASP A 98 6.37 0.47 4.81
C ASP A 98 6.40 1.90 5.34
N ILE A 99 6.98 2.09 6.53
CA ILE A 99 7.10 3.39 7.18
C ILE A 99 8.56 3.64 7.53
N VAL A 100 9.08 4.79 7.10
CA VAL A 100 10.41 5.28 7.48
C VAL A 100 10.27 6.49 8.40
N SER A 101 10.97 6.49 9.52
CA SER A 101 11.01 7.60 10.45
C SER A 101 12.27 8.46 10.21
N PHE A 102 12.07 9.77 10.14
CA PHE A 102 13.14 10.76 10.08
C PHE A 102 13.29 11.46 11.42
N GLU A 103 14.50 11.41 11.96
CA GLU A 103 14.84 11.99 13.25
C GLU A 103 14.84 13.53 13.21
N PRO A 104 14.55 14.18 14.36
CA PRO A 104 14.68 15.63 14.48
C PRO A 104 16.15 16.08 14.43
N ASP A 105 16.37 17.37 14.29
CA ASP A 105 17.70 17.98 14.40
C ASP A 105 18.29 17.87 15.82
N GLU A 106 19.55 18.31 15.98
CA GLU A 106 20.25 18.30 17.26
C GLU A 106 19.56 19.10 18.38
N ASN A 107 18.63 20.00 18.02
CA ASN A 107 17.85 20.81 18.94
C ASN A 107 16.46 20.22 19.22
N GLY A 108 16.15 19.04 18.65
CA GLY A 108 14.87 18.37 18.78
C GLY A 108 13.76 18.95 17.88
N ASN A 109 14.11 19.76 16.87
CA ASN A 109 13.12 20.28 15.94
C ASN A 109 12.88 19.28 14.80
N PRO A 110 11.62 19.09 14.37
CA PRO A 110 11.31 18.23 13.24
C PRO A 110 11.91 18.77 11.94
N VAL A 111 12.62 17.92 11.21
CA VAL A 111 13.22 18.25 9.91
C VAL A 111 12.44 17.54 8.82
N LEU A 112 11.76 18.31 7.97
CA LEU A 112 11.03 17.76 6.83
C LEU A 112 12.02 17.21 5.79
N PRO A 113 12.01 15.90 5.49
CA PRO A 113 12.85 15.33 4.45
C PRO A 113 12.40 15.81 3.06
N ASN A 114 13.35 16.15 2.19
CA ASN A 114 13.06 16.47 0.80
C ASN A 114 13.10 15.20 -0.05
N ILE A 115 12.03 14.40 -0.03
CA ILE A 115 11.95 13.17 -0.80
C ILE A 115 11.49 13.51 -2.22
N THR A 116 12.37 13.31 -3.20
CA THR A 116 12.11 13.55 -4.62
C THR A 116 11.95 12.26 -5.41
N GLY A 117 12.29 11.12 -4.81
CA GLY A 117 12.21 9.81 -5.45
C GLY A 117 12.12 8.67 -4.45
N ILE A 118 11.59 7.56 -4.94
CA ILE A 118 11.59 6.27 -4.25
C ILE A 118 11.93 5.18 -5.28
N SER A 119 12.87 4.30 -4.97
CA SER A 119 13.22 3.14 -5.78
C SER A 119 13.10 1.87 -4.97
N TYR A 120 12.79 0.77 -5.62
CA TYR A 120 12.64 -0.56 -5.03
C TYR A 120 13.59 -1.53 -5.71
N ASP A 121 14.25 -2.35 -4.90
CA ASP A 121 15.03 -3.51 -5.32
C ASP A 121 14.42 -4.74 -4.64
N ILE A 122 13.68 -5.55 -5.41
CA ILE A 122 12.84 -6.62 -4.89
C ILE A 122 13.20 -7.93 -5.56
N ASN A 123 13.43 -8.95 -4.74
CA ASN A 123 13.59 -10.33 -5.19
C ASN A 123 12.35 -11.14 -4.82
N TYR A 124 11.78 -11.77 -5.83
CA TYR A 124 10.65 -12.66 -5.68
C TYR A 124 11.08 -14.10 -5.90
N MET A 125 10.50 -15.00 -5.15
CA MET A 125 10.67 -16.44 -5.32
C MET A 125 9.43 -17.02 -5.98
N ALA A 126 9.62 -17.73 -7.10
CA ALA A 126 8.56 -18.54 -7.68
C ALA A 126 8.26 -19.74 -6.76
N VAL A 127 7.00 -19.96 -6.51
CA VAL A 127 6.53 -21.07 -5.64
C VAL A 127 5.59 -21.99 -6.41
N ASP A 128 5.31 -23.14 -5.83
CA ASP A 128 4.40 -24.12 -6.43
C ASP A 128 2.99 -23.53 -6.58
N ALA A 129 2.29 -23.94 -7.65
CA ALA A 129 0.91 -23.51 -7.91
C ALA A 129 -0.08 -23.89 -6.78
N ALA A 130 0.27 -24.83 -5.91
CA ALA A 130 -0.49 -25.16 -4.70
C ALA A 130 -0.56 -23.97 -3.71
N TYR A 131 0.37 -23.00 -3.83
CA TYR A 131 0.34 -21.77 -3.04
C TYR A 131 -0.55 -20.67 -3.64
N ALA A 132 -1.14 -20.90 -4.82
CA ALA A 132 -2.09 -19.95 -5.39
C ALA A 132 -3.27 -19.72 -4.44
N SER A 133 -3.58 -18.46 -4.21
CA SER A 133 -4.78 -18.08 -3.48
C SER A 133 -6.02 -18.33 -4.35
N LYS A 134 -7.16 -18.52 -3.68
CA LYS A 134 -8.48 -18.53 -4.33
C LYS A 134 -9.08 -17.14 -4.16
N ASP A 135 -9.53 -16.56 -5.26
CA ASP A 135 -10.12 -15.23 -5.25
C ASP A 135 -11.50 -15.22 -4.59
N LEU A 136 -11.76 -14.14 -3.91
CA LEU A 136 -13.08 -13.77 -3.40
C LEU A 136 -13.59 -12.57 -4.19
N GLU A 137 -14.90 -12.54 -4.41
CA GLU A 137 -15.52 -11.35 -5.01
C GLU A 137 -15.39 -10.18 -4.04
N ALA A 138 -14.76 -9.09 -4.47
CA ALA A 138 -14.57 -7.91 -3.64
C ALA A 138 -15.06 -6.65 -4.35
N VAL A 139 -15.78 -5.81 -3.62
CA VAL A 139 -16.25 -4.49 -4.08
C VAL A 139 -15.94 -3.48 -3.00
N SER A 140 -15.36 -2.35 -3.40
CA SER A 140 -14.98 -1.28 -2.48
C SER A 140 -15.64 0.04 -2.83
N SER A 141 -15.80 0.89 -1.81
CA SER A 141 -16.19 2.30 -1.93
C SER A 141 -15.40 3.15 -0.95
N ILE A 142 -15.13 4.40 -1.33
CA ILE A 142 -14.59 5.42 -0.43
C ILE A 142 -15.78 6.16 0.14
N GLU A 143 -15.91 6.16 1.46
CA GLU A 143 -17.04 6.71 2.16
C GLU A 143 -16.64 7.74 3.22
N THR A 144 -17.59 8.55 3.64
CA THR A 144 -17.38 9.53 4.70
C THR A 144 -18.43 9.29 5.78
N ASP A 145 -18.01 9.15 7.01
CA ASP A 145 -18.92 8.99 8.15
C ASP A 145 -19.51 10.34 8.63
N ALA A 146 -20.44 10.28 9.58
CA ALA A 146 -21.12 11.46 10.11
C ALA A 146 -20.19 12.46 10.82
N SER A 147 -18.98 12.03 11.23
CA SER A 147 -17.98 12.89 11.86
C SER A 147 -17.02 13.53 10.82
N GLY A 148 -17.15 13.16 9.54
CA GLY A 148 -16.26 13.60 8.46
C GLY A 148 -15.01 12.72 8.30
N GLY A 149 -14.92 11.59 9.02
CA GLY A 149 -13.88 10.59 8.85
C GLY A 149 -14.05 9.86 7.52
N VAL A 150 -12.96 9.68 6.77
CA VAL A 150 -12.95 8.94 5.51
C VAL A 150 -12.53 7.51 5.76
N TYR A 151 -13.19 6.58 5.12
CA TYR A 151 -12.86 5.15 5.21
C TYR A 151 -13.11 4.43 3.88
N VAL A 152 -12.46 3.28 3.73
CA VAL A 152 -12.75 2.34 2.63
C VAL A 152 -13.66 1.26 3.17
N ALA A 153 -14.82 1.10 2.57
CA ALA A 153 -15.74 -0.02 2.83
C ALA A 153 -15.49 -1.10 1.78
N CYS A 154 -15.13 -2.29 2.23
CA CYS A 154 -14.93 -3.46 1.37
C CYS A 154 -16.00 -4.49 1.67
N ARG A 155 -16.77 -4.88 0.65
CA ARG A 155 -17.68 -6.02 0.72
C ARG A 155 -17.00 -7.19 0.05
N VAL A 156 -16.78 -8.27 0.82
CA VAL A 156 -16.11 -9.49 0.34
C VAL A 156 -17.10 -10.63 0.38
N THR A 157 -17.32 -11.29 -0.73
CA THR A 157 -18.23 -12.43 -0.88
C THR A 157 -17.46 -13.68 -1.28
N ASN A 158 -17.65 -14.75 -0.56
CA ASN A 158 -17.10 -16.04 -0.91
C ASN A 158 -18.00 -16.73 -1.94
N GLY A 159 -17.70 -16.55 -3.22
CA GLY A 159 -18.41 -17.23 -4.32
C GLY A 159 -17.93 -18.66 -4.59
N THR A 160 -16.99 -19.18 -3.78
CA THR A 160 -16.51 -20.56 -3.94
C THR A 160 -17.42 -21.57 -3.23
N ASP A 161 -17.15 -22.84 -3.43
CA ASP A 161 -17.88 -23.96 -2.83
C ASP A 161 -17.32 -24.47 -1.51
N VAL A 162 -16.26 -23.80 -1.00
CA VAL A 162 -15.61 -24.10 0.27
C VAL A 162 -15.58 -22.88 1.18
N ASP A 163 -15.49 -23.09 2.47
CA ASP A 163 -15.33 -21.99 3.43
C ASP A 163 -13.95 -21.35 3.24
N ALA A 164 -13.89 -20.03 3.24
CA ALA A 164 -12.65 -19.25 3.16
C ALA A 164 -12.19 -18.89 4.57
N TYR A 165 -11.04 -19.38 4.99
CA TYR A 165 -10.45 -19.07 6.29
C TYR A 165 -9.31 -18.06 6.13
N ASP A 166 -9.15 -17.19 7.12
CA ASP A 166 -8.11 -16.16 7.18
C ASP A 166 -7.93 -15.37 5.88
N PRO A 167 -9.03 -14.87 5.25
CA PRO A 167 -8.91 -14.18 4.00
C PRO A 167 -8.06 -12.92 4.13
N THR A 168 -7.22 -12.68 3.14
CA THR A 168 -6.45 -11.44 2.99
C THR A 168 -7.21 -10.50 2.09
N ILE A 169 -7.35 -9.25 2.53
CA ILE A 169 -7.98 -8.17 1.79
C ILE A 169 -6.95 -7.07 1.65
N ALA A 170 -6.70 -6.62 0.44
CA ALA A 170 -5.78 -5.53 0.15
C ALA A 170 -6.43 -4.54 -0.82
N PHE A 171 -6.05 -3.26 -0.73
CA PHE A 171 -6.56 -2.25 -1.63
C PHE A 171 -5.54 -1.14 -1.88
N GLY A 172 -5.64 -0.52 -3.05
CA GLY A 172 -4.99 0.73 -3.38
C GLY A 172 -6.02 1.85 -3.56
N LEU A 173 -5.66 3.07 -3.16
CA LEU A 173 -6.44 4.28 -3.42
C LEU A 173 -5.79 5.07 -4.55
N TYR A 174 -6.61 5.49 -5.52
CA TYR A 174 -6.15 6.14 -6.73
C TYR A 174 -6.88 7.47 -6.96
N THR A 175 -6.13 8.45 -7.47
CA THR A 175 -6.70 9.72 -7.96
C THR A 175 -7.49 9.51 -9.25
N GLY A 176 -8.18 10.56 -9.71
CA GLY A 176 -8.87 10.53 -11.00
C GLY A 176 -7.95 10.30 -12.21
N ASP A 177 -6.66 10.59 -12.07
CA ASP A 177 -5.63 10.33 -13.08
C ASP A 177 -4.98 8.95 -12.94
N ASN A 178 -5.60 8.05 -12.18
CA ASN A 178 -5.15 6.68 -11.91
C ASN A 178 -3.75 6.60 -11.24
N GLN A 179 -3.43 7.56 -10.38
CA GLN A 179 -2.19 7.56 -9.60
C GLN A 179 -2.48 7.02 -8.22
N MET A 180 -1.74 6.00 -7.80
CA MET A 180 -1.86 5.45 -6.45
C MET A 180 -1.35 6.47 -5.43
N VAL A 181 -2.13 6.73 -4.40
CA VAL A 181 -1.79 7.65 -3.29
C VAL A 181 -1.72 6.95 -1.95
N TYR A 182 -2.25 5.73 -1.86
CA TYR A 182 -2.28 4.96 -0.62
C TYR A 182 -2.50 3.48 -0.94
N ALA A 183 -2.00 2.60 -0.10
CA ALA A 183 -2.38 1.19 -0.10
C ALA A 183 -2.41 0.68 1.34
N ASP A 184 -3.25 -0.32 1.58
CA ASP A 184 -3.36 -1.00 2.87
C ASP A 184 -3.92 -2.40 2.67
N GLY A 185 -3.80 -3.24 3.70
CA GLY A 185 -4.32 -4.59 3.66
C GLY A 185 -4.37 -5.22 5.04
N THR A 186 -5.10 -6.30 5.14
CA THR A 186 -5.21 -7.09 6.36
C THR A 186 -5.52 -8.54 6.05
N THR A 187 -5.05 -9.43 6.91
CA THR A 187 -5.55 -10.80 6.97
C THR A 187 -6.52 -10.89 8.14
N LEU A 188 -7.74 -11.31 7.86
CA LEU A 188 -8.78 -11.50 8.87
C LEU A 188 -8.55 -12.81 9.63
N LYS A 189 -7.59 -12.79 10.56
CA LYS A 189 -7.22 -13.97 11.34
C LYS A 189 -8.39 -14.52 12.15
N ASP A 190 -8.52 -15.85 12.18
CA ASP A 190 -9.59 -16.56 12.87
C ASP A 190 -11.01 -16.23 12.35
N VAL A 191 -11.11 -15.69 11.14
CA VAL A 191 -12.39 -15.39 10.48
C VAL A 191 -12.62 -16.36 9.33
N GLY A 192 -13.76 -17.05 9.37
CA GLY A 192 -14.25 -17.86 8.26
C GLY A 192 -15.39 -17.16 7.52
N ILE A 193 -15.30 -17.12 6.19
CA ILE A 193 -16.41 -16.70 5.33
C ILE A 193 -17.01 -17.98 4.71
N PRO A 194 -18.19 -18.43 5.14
CA PRO A 194 -18.81 -19.63 4.58
C PRO A 194 -19.01 -19.51 3.07
N ALA A 195 -19.07 -20.63 2.37
CA ALA A 195 -19.45 -20.68 0.95
C ALA A 195 -20.76 -19.90 0.73
N GLY A 196 -20.75 -18.94 -0.22
CA GLY A 196 -21.85 -18.00 -0.46
C GLY A 196 -22.02 -16.90 0.59
N GLY A 197 -21.19 -16.87 1.64
CA GLY A 197 -21.22 -15.86 2.69
C GLY A 197 -20.60 -14.52 2.26
N THR A 198 -20.96 -13.46 2.99
CA THR A 198 -20.43 -12.10 2.75
C THR A 198 -20.00 -11.45 4.05
N VAL A 199 -18.87 -10.75 4.04
CA VAL A 199 -18.42 -9.89 5.14
C VAL A 199 -18.21 -8.46 4.65
N LEU A 200 -18.39 -7.50 5.57
CA LEU A 200 -18.07 -6.10 5.36
C LEU A 200 -16.85 -5.76 6.21
N VAL A 201 -15.83 -5.20 5.59
CA VAL A 201 -14.60 -4.75 6.25
C VAL A 201 -14.46 -3.25 6.04
N ARG A 202 -14.11 -2.55 7.10
CA ARG A 202 -13.89 -1.10 7.09
C ARG A 202 -12.42 -0.81 7.42
N PHE A 203 -11.80 0.01 6.59
CA PHE A 203 -10.47 0.55 6.81
C PHE A 203 -10.57 2.05 7.01
N ASP A 204 -10.32 2.52 8.22
CA ASP A 204 -10.35 3.94 8.54
C ASP A 204 -9.06 4.62 8.03
N ILE A 205 -9.20 5.72 7.32
CA ILE A 205 -8.07 6.49 6.80
C ILE A 205 -7.72 7.61 7.78
N ASP A 206 -6.44 7.68 8.17
CA ASP A 206 -5.98 8.72 9.09
C ASP A 206 -6.24 10.12 8.48
N SER A 207 -6.74 11.00 9.33
CA SER A 207 -7.05 12.39 8.99
C SER A 207 -5.83 13.18 8.50
N ALA A 208 -4.61 12.77 8.87
CA ALA A 208 -3.38 13.37 8.38
C ALA A 208 -3.20 13.18 6.87
N PHE A 209 -3.47 11.96 6.35
CA PHE A 209 -3.47 11.71 4.91
C PHE A 209 -4.54 12.52 4.19
N ILE A 210 -5.76 12.55 4.75
CA ILE A 210 -6.87 13.33 4.17
C ILE A 210 -6.49 14.81 4.05
N SER A 211 -5.87 15.37 5.09
CA SER A 211 -5.43 16.76 5.12
C SER A 211 -4.34 17.03 4.09
N GLN A 212 -3.41 16.10 3.96
CA GLN A 212 -2.33 16.16 2.99
C GLN A 212 -2.88 16.11 1.55
N TRP A 213 -3.70 15.11 1.22
CA TRP A 213 -4.28 14.95 -0.12
C TRP A 213 -5.13 16.16 -0.53
N LYS A 214 -5.91 16.74 0.40
CA LYS A 214 -6.65 17.99 0.15
C LYS A 214 -5.71 19.15 -0.21
N SER A 215 -4.56 19.27 0.48
CA SER A 215 -3.61 20.35 0.25
C SER A 215 -2.95 20.28 -1.13
N TYR A 216 -2.84 19.08 -1.71
CA TYR A 216 -2.26 18.83 -3.03
C TYR A 216 -3.29 18.62 -4.14
N ASN A 217 -4.58 18.70 -3.82
CA ASN A 217 -5.67 18.35 -4.75
C ASN A 217 -5.53 16.92 -5.30
N ALA A 218 -5.05 16.01 -4.46
CA ALA A 218 -4.78 14.60 -4.78
C ALA A 218 -5.71 13.64 -4.03
N MET A 219 -6.94 14.07 -3.74
CA MET A 219 -7.93 13.20 -3.09
C MET A 219 -8.20 11.97 -3.95
N PRO A 220 -8.15 10.77 -3.36
CA PRO A 220 -8.49 9.57 -4.09
C PRO A 220 -9.97 9.56 -4.46
N THR A 221 -10.27 9.06 -5.65
CA THR A 221 -11.63 8.93 -6.18
C THR A 221 -12.01 7.48 -6.44
N GLN A 222 -11.03 6.57 -6.39
CA GLN A 222 -11.20 5.15 -6.64
C GLN A 222 -10.48 4.34 -5.57
N ALA A 223 -11.09 3.23 -5.16
CA ALA A 223 -10.44 2.17 -4.40
C ALA A 223 -10.48 0.89 -5.24
N MET A 224 -9.32 0.30 -5.50
CA MET A 224 -9.20 -1.01 -6.14
C MET A 224 -8.91 -2.02 -5.04
N VAL A 225 -9.74 -3.02 -4.88
CA VAL A 225 -9.62 -4.03 -3.84
C VAL A 225 -9.40 -5.40 -4.46
N SER A 226 -8.51 -6.17 -3.85
CA SER A 226 -8.39 -7.61 -4.03
C SER A 226 -8.69 -8.31 -2.72
N ALA A 227 -9.28 -9.49 -2.80
CA ALA A 227 -9.50 -10.35 -1.65
C ALA A 227 -9.29 -11.79 -2.06
N ALA A 228 -8.53 -12.52 -1.27
CA ALA A 228 -8.21 -13.90 -1.55
C ALA A 228 -8.01 -14.68 -0.27
N PHE A 229 -8.10 -16.00 -0.34
CA PHE A 229 -7.80 -16.90 0.76
C PHE A 229 -7.02 -18.10 0.27
N ARG A 230 -6.35 -18.74 1.21
CA ARG A 230 -5.73 -20.04 1.00
C ARG A 230 -6.05 -20.90 2.21
N ASN A 231 -6.78 -21.97 1.97
CA ASN A 231 -6.92 -22.98 3.00
C ASN A 231 -5.68 -23.86 2.95
N ASP A 232 -4.86 -23.81 4.01
CA ASP A 232 -3.80 -24.78 4.15
C ASP A 232 -4.47 -26.15 4.25
N GLU A 233 -4.18 -27.05 3.31
CA GLU A 233 -4.55 -28.44 3.45
C GLU A 233 -3.70 -29.01 4.60
N ASP A 234 -4.36 -29.53 5.65
CA ASP A 234 -3.75 -30.23 6.78
C ASP A 234 -2.92 -31.44 6.35
#